data_376565efd63e8c81d9ee3f920e2d7e5b
#
_entry.id   376565efd63e8c81d9ee3f920e2d7e5b
#
_cell.length_a   1.000
_cell.length_b   1.000
_cell.length_c   1.000
_cell.angle_alpha   90.00
_cell.angle_beta   90.00
_cell.angle_gamma   90.00
#
_symmetry.space_group_name_H-M   'P 1'
#
loop_
_entity.id
_entity.type
_entity.pdbx_description
1 polymer ?
#
loop_
_entity_poly.entity_id
_entity_poly.type
_entity_poly.pdbx_seq_one_letter_code
_entity_poly.pdbx_strand_id
1 'polypeptide(L)'
;MKCLSNRHRCWSNYLGRQPQLTTSNSNVPAIDVLPNEDAELWSPYTDSGIGHKHTQPSRTRAVASLISRLSEISGDLLMFFYLPTSQEKPHSKQAELKKLSEVHTRLEAWKKNLPRELESREGQLPQVLVMQ
;
A
#
# COMPACT_ATOMS: atom_id res chain seq x y z
N MET A 1 0.68 -9.45 11.26
CA MET A 1 -0.62 -9.72 10.62
C MET A 1 -0.99 -8.72 9.52
N LYS A 2 -0.79 -7.40 9.64
CA LYS A 2 -1.07 -6.47 8.52
C LYS A 2 -0.28 -6.79 7.24
N CYS A 3 0.93 -7.29 7.34
CA CYS A 3 1.74 -7.70 6.19
C CYS A 3 1.11 -8.87 5.41
N LEU A 4 0.50 -9.84 6.10
CA LEU A 4 -0.25 -10.93 5.48
C LEU A 4 -1.53 -10.41 4.79
N SER A 5 -2.26 -9.49 5.42
CA SER A 5 -3.44 -8.86 4.83
C SER A 5 -3.11 -8.11 3.53
N ASN A 6 -2.00 -7.38 3.49
CA ASN A 6 -1.55 -6.68 2.28
C ASN A 6 -1.19 -7.66 1.15
N ARG A 7 -0.50 -8.76 1.47
CA ARG A 7 -0.17 -9.80 0.48
C ARG A 7 -1.43 -10.44 -0.11
N HIS A 8 -2.42 -10.77 0.71
CA HIS A 8 -3.69 -11.30 0.24
C HIS A 8 -4.44 -10.32 -0.66
N ARG A 9 -4.42 -9.02 -0.37
CA ARG A 9 -5.04 -8.00 -1.20
C ARG A 9 -4.33 -7.85 -2.55
N CYS A 10 -3.00 -7.89 -2.59
CA CYS A 10 -2.24 -7.89 -3.85
C CYS A 10 -2.65 -9.08 -4.75
N TRP A 11 -2.75 -10.28 -4.18
CA TRP A 11 -3.22 -11.45 -4.91
C TRP A 11 -4.68 -11.31 -5.37
N SER A 12 -5.55 -10.76 -4.53
CA SER A 12 -6.95 -10.51 -4.88
C SER A 12 -7.07 -9.51 -6.02
N ASN A 13 -6.25 -8.44 -6.03
CA ASN A 13 -6.16 -7.49 -7.14
C ASN A 13 -5.74 -8.19 -8.44
N TYR A 14 -4.68 -9.00 -8.39
CA TYR A 14 -4.17 -9.70 -9.56
C TYR A 14 -5.15 -10.71 -10.14
N LEU A 15 -5.87 -11.43 -9.27
CA LEU A 15 -6.82 -12.47 -9.65
C LEU A 15 -8.24 -11.94 -9.91
N GLY A 16 -8.51 -10.66 -9.65
CA GLY A 16 -9.87 -10.09 -9.74
C GLY A 16 -10.85 -10.78 -8.78
N ARG A 17 -10.43 -11.05 -7.53
CA ARG A 17 -11.23 -11.78 -6.55
C ARG A 17 -11.36 -11.01 -5.25
N GLN A 18 -12.43 -11.31 -4.51
CA GLN A 18 -12.64 -10.76 -3.18
C GLN A 18 -11.49 -11.10 -2.23
N PRO A 19 -10.98 -10.12 -1.44
CA PRO A 19 -10.03 -10.39 -0.38
C PRO A 19 -10.66 -11.26 0.72
N GLN A 20 -10.00 -12.35 1.08
CA GLN A 20 -10.47 -13.23 2.17
C GLN A 20 -10.29 -12.62 3.56
N LEU A 21 -9.28 -11.76 3.72
CA LEU A 21 -9.02 -11.04 4.96
C LEU A 21 -9.54 -9.62 4.85
N THR A 22 -10.65 -9.34 5.52
CA THR A 22 -11.23 -8.00 5.63
C THR A 22 -10.73 -7.29 6.88
N THR A 23 -10.67 -5.96 6.83
CA THR A 23 -10.24 -5.13 7.98
C THR A 23 -11.17 -5.24 9.18
N SER A 24 -12.44 -5.57 8.97
CA SER A 24 -13.42 -5.74 10.04
C SER A 24 -13.13 -6.92 10.99
N ASN A 25 -12.37 -7.91 10.52
CA ASN A 25 -12.07 -9.12 11.31
C ASN A 25 -10.71 -9.08 12.02
N SER A 26 -9.96 -7.99 11.92
CA SER A 26 -8.65 -7.88 12.52
C SER A 26 -8.51 -6.61 13.37
N ASN A 27 -8.58 -6.77 14.68
CA ASN A 27 -8.27 -5.70 15.63
C ASN A 27 -6.74 -5.54 15.78
N VAL A 28 -6.06 -5.32 14.65
CA VAL A 28 -4.60 -5.17 14.62
C VAL A 28 -4.26 -3.69 14.65
N PRO A 29 -3.46 -3.22 15.63
CA PRO A 29 -3.06 -1.82 15.72
C PRO A 29 -2.32 -1.36 14.45
N ALA A 30 -2.37 -0.06 14.20
CA ALA A 30 -1.60 0.56 13.12
C ALA A 30 -0.09 0.35 13.34
N ILE A 31 0.67 0.40 12.24
CA ILE A 31 2.13 0.35 12.32
C ILE A 31 2.61 1.71 12.84
N ASP A 32 3.20 1.71 14.03
CA ASP A 32 3.85 2.90 14.56
C ASP A 32 5.21 3.09 13.90
N VAL A 33 5.47 4.31 13.46
CA VAL A 33 6.76 4.69 12.89
C VAL A 33 7.65 5.17 14.03
N LEU A 34 8.58 4.32 14.46
CA LEU A 34 9.55 4.66 15.50
C LEU A 34 10.79 5.27 14.86
N PRO A 35 11.17 6.51 15.21
CA PRO A 35 12.28 7.23 14.56
C PRO A 35 13.61 6.46 14.60
N ASN A 36 13.90 5.76 15.69
CA ASN A 36 15.14 5.00 15.84
C ASN A 36 15.23 3.77 14.93
N GLU A 37 14.13 3.07 14.71
CA GLU A 37 14.09 1.90 13.82
C GLU A 37 14.07 2.28 12.34
N ASP A 38 13.46 3.43 12.02
CA ASP A 38 13.41 3.94 10.64
C ASP A 38 14.72 4.60 10.20
N ALA A 39 15.58 4.94 11.15
CA ALA A 39 16.91 5.51 10.92
C ALA A 39 17.99 4.44 10.65
N GLU A 40 17.68 3.14 10.78
CA GLU A 40 18.61 2.07 10.43
C GLU A 40 19.12 2.25 9.00
N LEU A 41 20.44 2.19 8.81
CA LEU A 41 21.06 2.48 7.52
C LEU A 41 20.90 1.31 6.56
N TRP A 42 20.43 1.62 5.37
CA TRP A 42 20.40 0.72 4.23
C TRP A 42 21.52 1.09 3.25
N SER A 43 22.22 0.09 2.75
CA SER A 43 23.22 0.23 1.68
C SER A 43 22.95 -0.77 0.57
N PRO A 44 23.08 -0.38 -0.71
CA PRO A 44 22.88 -1.31 -1.82
C PRO A 44 23.99 -2.37 -1.83
N TYR A 45 23.60 -3.60 -2.10
CA TYR A 45 24.55 -4.66 -2.42
C TYR A 45 24.91 -4.59 -3.91
N THR A 46 26.19 -4.60 -4.23
CA THR A 46 26.71 -4.64 -5.60
C THR A 46 27.62 -5.83 -5.76
N ASP A 47 27.98 -6.20 -7.02
CA ASP A 47 28.87 -7.31 -7.31
C ASP A 47 30.27 -7.15 -6.67
N SER A 48 30.67 -5.92 -6.37
CA SER A 48 31.90 -5.58 -5.64
C SER A 48 31.73 -5.50 -4.13
N GLY A 49 30.58 -5.91 -3.60
CA GLY A 49 30.25 -5.87 -2.18
C GLY A 49 29.26 -4.76 -1.80
N ILE A 50 29.30 -4.32 -0.53
CA ILE A 50 28.38 -3.27 -0.04
C ILE A 50 28.76 -1.91 -0.61
N GLY A 51 27.87 -1.32 -1.39
CA GLY A 51 28.03 0.01 -1.94
C GLY A 51 27.74 1.11 -0.94
N HIS A 52 28.75 1.80 -0.44
CA HIS A 52 28.58 2.92 0.51
C HIS A 52 28.06 4.21 -0.14
N LYS A 53 28.08 4.30 -1.48
CA LYS A 53 27.77 5.52 -2.23
C LYS A 53 26.32 6.03 -2.08
N HIS A 54 25.40 5.14 -1.74
CA HIS A 54 23.95 5.43 -1.60
C HIS A 54 23.38 4.99 -0.24
N THR A 55 24.22 4.97 0.78
CA THR A 55 23.78 4.67 2.15
C THR A 55 22.79 5.72 2.62
N GLN A 56 21.62 5.28 3.07
CA GLN A 56 20.52 6.14 3.51
C GLN A 56 19.64 5.43 4.55
N PRO A 57 18.83 6.15 5.33
CA PRO A 57 17.90 5.53 6.28
C PRO A 57 16.95 4.57 5.56
N SER A 58 16.71 3.39 6.13
CA SER A 58 15.92 2.33 5.50
C SER A 58 14.42 2.66 5.38
N ARG A 59 13.89 3.46 6.30
CA ARG A 59 12.48 3.93 6.33
C ARG A 59 11.44 2.81 6.16
N THR A 60 11.79 1.60 6.59
CA THR A 60 10.99 0.39 6.38
C THR A 60 9.58 0.51 6.97
N ARG A 61 9.46 1.06 8.18
CA ARG A 61 8.15 1.23 8.84
C ARG A 61 7.32 2.33 8.20
N ALA A 62 7.94 3.45 7.81
CA ALA A 62 7.24 4.52 7.11
C ALA A 62 6.65 4.03 5.78
N VAL A 63 7.45 3.30 4.99
CA VAL A 63 6.99 2.68 3.75
C VAL A 63 5.89 1.65 4.02
N ALA A 64 6.04 0.77 5.01
CA ALA A 64 5.03 -0.22 5.36
C ALA A 64 3.70 0.42 5.78
N SER A 65 3.73 1.54 6.52
CA SER A 65 2.54 2.31 6.89
C SER A 65 1.84 2.89 5.66
N LEU A 66 2.58 3.46 4.71
CA LEU A 66 2.03 4.03 3.48
C LEU A 66 1.45 2.94 2.56
N ILE A 67 2.13 1.81 2.40
CA ILE A 67 1.61 0.65 1.66
C ILE A 67 0.33 0.11 2.32
N SER A 68 0.26 0.10 3.65
CA SER A 68 -0.97 -0.31 4.35
C SER A 68 -2.15 0.59 4.03
N ARG A 69 -1.96 1.90 3.99
CA ARG A 69 -3.00 2.86 3.60
C ARG A 69 -3.42 2.68 2.13
N LEU A 70 -2.47 2.48 1.23
CA LEU A 70 -2.75 2.19 -0.18
C LEU A 70 -3.56 0.90 -0.33
N SER A 71 -3.19 -0.14 0.42
CA SER A 71 -3.91 -1.42 0.44
C SER A 71 -5.33 -1.30 1.01
N GLU A 72 -5.58 -0.37 1.93
CA GLU A 72 -6.95 -0.09 2.41
C GLU A 72 -7.80 0.49 1.29
N ILE A 73 -7.28 1.46 0.53
CA ILE A 73 -8.00 2.06 -0.62
C ILE A 73 -8.31 0.99 -1.67
N SER A 74 -7.33 0.17 -2.03
CA SER A 74 -7.51 -0.95 -2.98
C SER A 74 -8.49 -2.00 -2.45
N GLY A 75 -8.45 -2.29 -1.15
CA GLY A 75 -9.35 -3.22 -0.49
C GLY A 75 -10.82 -2.78 -0.58
N ASP A 76 -11.08 -1.49 -0.37
CA ASP A 76 -12.43 -0.92 -0.49
C ASP A 76 -12.98 -1.04 -1.92
N LEU A 77 -12.11 -0.88 -2.92
CA LEU A 77 -12.48 -1.07 -4.32
C LEU A 77 -12.84 -2.54 -4.61
N LEU A 78 -11.99 -3.47 -4.17
CA LEU A 78 -12.22 -4.90 -4.36
C LEU A 78 -13.50 -5.38 -3.66
N MET A 79 -13.74 -4.89 -2.45
CA MET A 79 -14.96 -5.22 -1.72
C MET A 79 -16.20 -4.70 -2.44
N PHE A 80 -16.13 -3.52 -3.05
CA PHE A 80 -17.26 -2.97 -3.81
C PHE A 80 -17.59 -3.82 -5.05
N PHE A 81 -16.59 -4.24 -5.82
CA PHE A 81 -16.82 -4.94 -7.09
C PHE A 81 -17.00 -6.46 -6.95
N TYR A 82 -16.37 -7.07 -5.94
CA TYR A 82 -16.31 -8.54 -5.83
C TYR A 82 -17.00 -9.12 -4.60
N LEU A 83 -17.56 -8.27 -3.72
CA LEU A 83 -18.35 -8.79 -2.61
C LEU A 83 -19.69 -9.34 -3.18
N PRO A 84 -20.06 -10.60 -2.92
CA PRO A 84 -21.36 -11.11 -3.29
C PRO A 84 -22.44 -10.30 -2.58
N THR A 85 -23.14 -9.47 -3.31
CA THR A 85 -24.32 -8.77 -2.76
C THR A 85 -25.45 -9.79 -2.71
N SER A 86 -26.13 -9.89 -1.56
CA SER A 86 -27.27 -10.80 -1.35
C SER A 86 -28.44 -10.56 -2.31
N GLN A 87 -28.36 -9.54 -3.12
CA GLN A 87 -29.27 -9.23 -4.22
C GLN A 87 -28.47 -9.37 -5.50
N GLU A 88 -28.90 -10.26 -6.38
CA GLU A 88 -28.34 -10.57 -7.69
C GLU A 88 -28.34 -9.39 -8.71
N LYS A 89 -28.46 -8.16 -8.23
CA LYS A 89 -28.48 -6.98 -9.09
C LYS A 89 -27.07 -6.41 -9.24
N PRO A 90 -26.54 -6.29 -10.46
CA PRO A 90 -25.29 -5.59 -10.72
C PRO A 90 -25.40 -4.14 -10.24
N HIS A 91 -24.27 -3.58 -9.80
CA HIS A 91 -24.21 -2.16 -9.44
C HIS A 91 -24.65 -1.29 -10.62
N SER A 92 -25.38 -0.21 -10.33
CA SER A 92 -25.71 0.75 -11.39
C SER A 92 -24.44 1.43 -11.88
N LYS A 93 -24.34 1.78 -13.16
CA LYS A 93 -23.21 2.54 -13.73
C LYS A 93 -22.90 3.79 -12.93
N GLN A 94 -23.92 4.46 -12.40
CA GLN A 94 -23.75 5.66 -11.60
C GLN A 94 -23.07 5.36 -10.24
N ALA A 95 -23.41 4.24 -9.61
CA ALA A 95 -22.76 3.80 -8.37
C ALA A 95 -21.28 3.44 -8.60
N GLU A 96 -20.98 2.77 -9.70
CA GLU A 96 -19.62 2.43 -10.12
C GLU A 96 -18.79 3.67 -10.39
N LEU A 97 -19.31 4.64 -11.15
CA LEU A 97 -18.63 5.91 -11.44
C LEU A 97 -18.38 6.70 -10.16
N LYS A 98 -19.37 6.77 -9.27
CA LYS A 98 -19.20 7.41 -7.96
C LYS A 98 -18.09 6.76 -7.14
N LYS A 99 -18.07 5.42 -7.09
CA LYS A 99 -17.01 4.68 -6.35
C LYS A 99 -15.64 4.90 -6.95
N LEU A 100 -15.52 4.87 -8.27
CA LEU A 100 -14.26 5.16 -8.96
C LEU A 100 -13.77 6.59 -8.69
N SER A 101 -14.65 7.58 -8.73
CA SER A 101 -14.30 8.97 -8.39
C SER A 101 -13.85 9.10 -6.94
N GLU A 102 -14.50 8.43 -5.99
CA GLU A 102 -14.10 8.41 -4.58
C GLU A 102 -12.70 7.82 -4.42
N VAL A 103 -12.45 6.65 -5.03
CA VAL A 103 -11.16 5.97 -4.96
C VAL A 103 -10.05 6.81 -5.60
N HIS A 104 -10.32 7.41 -6.77
CA HIS A 104 -9.38 8.31 -7.43
C HIS A 104 -8.99 9.48 -6.54
N THR A 105 -9.97 10.14 -5.92
CA THR A 105 -9.72 11.26 -5.00
C THR A 105 -8.86 10.82 -3.80
N ARG A 106 -9.10 9.62 -3.25
CA ARG A 106 -8.31 9.07 -2.14
C ARG A 106 -6.88 8.74 -2.56
N LEU A 107 -6.69 8.21 -3.77
CA LEU A 107 -5.35 7.92 -4.31
C LEU A 107 -4.56 9.21 -4.57
N GLU A 108 -5.20 10.23 -5.15
CA GLU A 108 -4.57 11.55 -5.33
C GLU A 108 -4.18 12.18 -3.99
N ALA A 109 -5.06 12.12 -3.00
CA ALA A 109 -4.78 12.60 -1.66
C ALA A 109 -3.63 11.82 -1.01
N TRP A 110 -3.60 10.50 -1.16
CA TRP A 110 -2.50 9.65 -0.67
C TRP A 110 -1.17 10.05 -1.32
N LYS A 111 -1.13 10.21 -2.64
CA LYS A 111 0.05 10.62 -3.40
C LYS A 111 0.53 12.02 -2.98
N LYS A 112 -0.37 12.97 -2.85
CA LYS A 112 -0.05 14.35 -2.44
C LYS A 112 0.50 14.43 -1.01
N ASN A 113 0.09 13.52 -0.14
CA ASN A 113 0.53 13.47 1.25
C ASN A 113 1.78 12.60 1.47
N LEU A 114 2.44 12.15 0.41
CA LEU A 114 3.71 11.44 0.54
C LEU A 114 4.79 12.38 1.11
N PRO A 115 5.56 11.93 2.11
CA PRO A 115 6.74 12.66 2.56
C PRO A 115 7.75 12.86 1.41
N ARG A 116 8.37 14.02 1.33
CA ARG A 116 9.36 14.34 0.28
C ARG A 116 10.50 13.32 0.20
N GLU A 117 10.88 12.78 1.35
CA GLU A 117 11.93 11.75 1.45
C GLU A 117 11.54 10.43 0.79
N LEU A 118 10.24 10.21 0.56
CA LEU A 118 9.67 9.01 -0.06
C LEU A 118 9.12 9.29 -1.47
N GLU A 119 9.42 10.43 -2.05
CA GLU A 119 9.13 10.71 -3.45
C GLU A 119 10.08 9.95 -4.38
N SER A 120 9.62 9.66 -5.59
CA SER A 120 10.42 8.99 -6.62
C SER A 120 11.58 9.87 -7.05
N ARG A 121 12.82 9.38 -6.93
CA ARG A 121 14.05 10.07 -7.34
C ARG A 121 15.14 9.07 -7.66
N GLU A 122 16.16 9.52 -8.35
CA GLU A 122 17.37 8.71 -8.59
C GLU A 122 18.04 8.33 -7.25
N GLY A 123 18.48 7.08 -7.15
CA GLY A 123 19.09 6.54 -5.92
C GLY A 123 18.12 6.29 -4.77
N GLN A 124 16.80 6.30 -5.04
CA GLN A 124 15.78 6.02 -4.02
C GLN A 124 15.80 4.55 -3.60
N LEU A 125 15.32 4.26 -2.39
CA LEU A 125 15.18 2.91 -1.84
C LEU A 125 14.28 2.04 -2.73
N PRO A 126 14.64 0.76 -3.00
CA PRO A 126 13.83 -0.13 -3.83
C PRO A 126 12.38 -0.27 -3.34
N GLN A 127 12.17 -0.38 -2.03
CA GLN A 127 10.85 -0.49 -1.43
C GLN A 127 10.00 0.78 -1.63
N VAL A 128 10.63 1.95 -1.75
CA VAL A 128 9.93 3.21 -2.07
C VAL A 128 9.51 3.23 -3.53
N LEU A 129 10.39 2.80 -4.44
CA LEU A 129 10.08 2.74 -5.87
C LEU A 129 8.95 1.73 -6.17
N VAL A 130 8.91 0.60 -5.48
CA VAL A 130 7.83 -0.39 -5.63
C VAL A 130 6.48 0.13 -5.11
N MET A 131 6.47 1.07 -4.18
CA MET A 131 5.25 1.67 -3.64
C MET A 131 4.61 2.67 -4.63
N GLN A 132 5.39 3.29 -5.51
CA GLN A 132 4.96 4.35 -6.45
C GLN A 132 4.34 3.79 -7.73
#